data_0fe38458f66117d2fe3362f7963b15ed
#
_entry.id   0fe38458f66117d2fe3362f7963b15ed
#
_cell.length_a   1.000
_cell.length_b   1.000
_cell.length_c   1.000
_cell.angle_alpha   90.00
_cell.angle_beta   90.00
_cell.angle_gamma   90.00
#
_symmetry.space_group_name_H-M   'P 1'
#
loop_
_entity.id
_entity.type
_entity.pdbx_description
1 polymer ?
#
loop_
_entity_poly.entity_id
_entity_poly.type
_entity_poly.pdbx_seq_one_letter_code
_entity_poly.pdbx_strand_id
1 'polypeptide(L)'
;MLRAASYESLSGSLAKSETSTRSNTRGKGGQSRRKESRGKMRAVSSSSGAFPTEQVLEVWRTSDAVAFDVDSTVCIDEGIDELGMYVGTGEKVARITKEAMEGGLPFGEALQRRLEAMAISRELLESYVKEHPPKFSPGIKELVAKLHAQGKDVHLISGGFRQMIAPVATELGIPSENVHANTIVFNEDGSLKGFDDKEFTSRAGGKADAVKFIKSTKGYKHVVMIGDGATDLEARVSGGADIVIGYGGAQRREKVVAESDWFVTEFDTLVNAL
;
A
#
# COMPACT_ATOMS: atom_id res chain seq x y z
N MET A 1 -10.42 30.31 -22.67
CA MET A 1 -11.89 30.36 -22.47
C MET A 1 -12.51 29.09 -23.00
N LEU A 2 -12.95 28.19 -22.08
CA LEU A 2 -14.02 27.19 -22.28
C LEU A 2 -14.09 26.35 -21.01
N ARG A 3 -15.06 26.66 -20.26
CA ARG A 3 -16.14 26.06 -19.46
C ARG A 3 -15.87 24.74 -18.78
N ALA A 4 -15.92 24.84 -17.43
CA ALA A 4 -16.19 23.78 -16.49
C ALA A 4 -17.60 23.20 -16.71
N ALA A 5 -17.76 21.89 -16.57
CA ALA A 5 -19.04 21.21 -16.46
C ALA A 5 -19.13 20.51 -15.12
N SER A 6 -20.06 21.00 -14.31
CA SER A 6 -20.48 20.47 -13.01
C SER A 6 -21.33 19.22 -13.23
N TYR A 7 -21.17 18.18 -12.40
CA TYR A 7 -22.13 17.08 -12.27
C TYR A 7 -22.80 17.17 -10.91
N GLU A 8 -24.09 17.47 -10.96
CA GLU A 8 -24.99 17.44 -9.80
C GLU A 8 -25.52 16.02 -9.52
N SER A 9 -25.74 15.83 -8.23
CA SER A 9 -26.32 14.66 -7.58
C SER A 9 -27.77 14.38 -7.97
N LEU A 10 -28.13 13.11 -8.02
CA LEU A 10 -29.54 12.65 -7.90
C LEU A 10 -29.67 11.67 -6.74
N SER A 11 -30.29 12.19 -5.69
CA SER A 11 -30.85 11.45 -4.58
C SER A 11 -32.23 10.90 -4.95
N GLY A 12 -32.50 9.64 -4.62
CA GLY A 12 -33.80 9.01 -4.75
C GLY A 12 -34.12 8.13 -3.54
N SER A 13 -34.90 8.68 -2.63
CA SER A 13 -35.50 8.04 -1.46
C SER A 13 -36.64 7.11 -1.86
N LEU A 14 -36.77 5.97 -1.19
CA LEU A 14 -38.08 5.33 -0.95
C LEU A 14 -38.04 4.47 0.32
N ALA A 15 -38.87 4.89 1.28
CA ALA A 15 -39.21 4.20 2.53
C ALA A 15 -40.49 3.36 2.35
N LYS A 16 -40.68 2.34 3.21
CA LYS A 16 -41.88 1.88 3.91
C LYS A 16 -41.62 0.48 4.46
N SER A 17 -41.70 0.23 5.72
CA SER A 17 -42.77 0.15 6.73
C SER A 17 -43.30 -1.27 6.90
N GLU A 18 -43.36 -1.63 8.19
CA GLU A 18 -44.35 -2.41 8.95
C GLU A 18 -44.13 -3.93 9.04
N THR A 19 -44.36 -4.66 10.10
CA THR A 19 -44.90 -4.50 11.46
C THR A 19 -44.67 -5.79 12.25
N SER A 20 -44.44 -5.66 13.56
CA SER A 20 -44.99 -6.38 14.71
C SER A 20 -45.34 -7.88 14.63
N THR A 21 -44.85 -8.71 15.55
CA THR A 21 -45.71 -9.31 16.61
C THR A 21 -44.89 -10.00 17.73
N ARG A 22 -45.40 -9.83 18.93
CA ARG A 22 -44.99 -10.45 20.20
C ARG A 22 -45.42 -11.91 20.29
N SER A 23 -44.68 -12.75 20.99
CA SER A 23 -45.29 -13.67 21.99
C SER A 23 -44.28 -14.10 23.06
N ASN A 24 -44.80 -14.13 24.23
CA ASN A 24 -44.21 -14.34 25.54
C ASN A 24 -44.50 -15.79 25.98
N THR A 25 -43.52 -16.52 26.53
CA THR A 25 -43.84 -17.60 27.49
C THR A 25 -42.69 -17.86 28.44
N ARG A 26 -43.06 -17.95 29.73
CA ARG A 26 -42.27 -18.25 30.91
C ARG A 26 -41.92 -19.76 30.99
N GLY A 27 -40.76 -20.07 31.58
CA GLY A 27 -40.45 -21.40 32.10
C GLY A 27 -39.26 -21.38 33.08
N LYS A 28 -39.53 -21.68 34.34
CA LYS A 28 -38.60 -21.76 35.47
C LYS A 28 -37.75 -23.04 35.43
N GLY A 29 -36.55 -23.03 36.05
CA GLY A 29 -35.86 -24.24 36.49
C GLY A 29 -34.36 -24.01 36.69
N GLY A 30 -33.92 -23.89 37.95
CA GLY A 30 -32.54 -23.71 38.31
C GLY A 30 -31.73 -25.02 38.33
N GLN A 31 -30.41 -24.86 38.26
CA GLN A 31 -29.44 -25.57 39.07
C GLN A 31 -28.02 -25.05 38.83
N SER A 32 -27.31 -24.81 39.90
CA SER A 32 -25.94 -24.36 40.03
C SER A 32 -24.95 -25.39 39.42
N ARG A 33 -23.96 -24.90 38.65
CA ARG A 33 -22.66 -25.53 38.50
C ARG A 33 -21.56 -24.50 38.29
N ARG A 34 -20.54 -24.61 39.10
CA ARG A 34 -19.26 -23.89 39.12
C ARG A 34 -18.74 -23.69 37.67
N LYS A 35 -18.43 -22.46 37.30
CA LYS A 35 -17.68 -22.13 36.10
C LYS A 35 -16.26 -21.78 36.44
N GLU A 36 -15.37 -22.63 35.95
CA GLU A 36 -13.95 -22.32 35.77
C GLU A 36 -13.80 -21.07 34.89
N SER A 37 -12.97 -20.16 35.36
CA SER A 37 -12.63 -18.93 34.65
C SER A 37 -11.71 -19.23 33.46
N ARG A 38 -12.25 -19.43 32.27
CA ARG A 38 -11.54 -19.27 31.03
C ARG A 38 -11.46 -17.78 30.74
N GLY A 39 -10.25 -17.23 30.78
CA GLY A 39 -9.96 -15.86 30.39
C GLY A 39 -10.45 -15.60 28.96
N LYS A 40 -11.48 -14.80 28.84
CA LYS A 40 -11.88 -14.21 27.56
C LYS A 40 -10.83 -13.18 27.19
N MET A 41 -10.03 -13.47 26.17
CA MET A 41 -9.32 -12.43 25.44
C MET A 41 -10.38 -11.41 24.96
N ARG A 42 -10.31 -10.25 25.54
CA ARG A 42 -11.13 -9.10 25.17
C ARG A 42 -10.66 -8.67 23.79
N ALA A 43 -11.51 -8.81 22.78
CA ALA A 43 -11.29 -8.17 21.50
C ALA A 43 -11.14 -6.66 21.76
N VAL A 44 -9.97 -6.12 21.46
CA VAL A 44 -9.72 -4.68 21.52
C VAL A 44 -10.53 -4.07 20.39
N SER A 45 -11.52 -3.28 20.73
CA SER A 45 -12.31 -2.47 19.82
C SER A 45 -11.37 -1.52 19.11
N SER A 46 -11.21 -1.67 17.79
CA SER A 46 -10.48 -0.74 16.93
C SER A 46 -11.19 0.61 16.90
N SER A 47 -10.65 1.58 17.61
CA SER A 47 -11.06 2.99 17.48
C SER A 47 -10.41 3.58 16.22
N SER A 48 -11.21 3.86 15.22
CA SER A 48 -10.84 4.52 13.97
C SER A 48 -10.11 5.85 14.22
N GLY A 49 -8.91 6.01 13.68
CA GLY A 49 -8.19 7.29 13.62
C GLY A 49 -7.55 7.76 14.93
N ALA A 50 -7.31 6.88 15.89
CA ALA A 50 -6.71 7.20 17.18
C ALA A 50 -5.18 7.06 17.17
N PHE A 51 -4.54 7.73 18.11
CA PHE A 51 -3.12 7.63 18.41
C PHE A 51 -2.65 6.18 18.48
N PRO A 52 -1.41 5.87 18.06
CA PRO A 52 -0.88 4.52 18.13
C PRO A 52 -0.84 4.01 19.58
N THR A 53 -1.01 2.71 19.79
CA THR A 53 -0.80 2.12 21.10
C THR A 53 0.68 2.16 21.49
N GLU A 54 1.00 2.09 22.78
CA GLU A 54 2.40 2.04 23.22
C GLU A 54 3.17 0.87 22.58
N GLN A 55 2.51 -0.27 22.38
CA GLN A 55 3.11 -1.41 21.68
C GLN A 55 3.48 -1.08 20.23
N VAL A 56 2.63 -0.34 19.50
CA VAL A 56 2.91 0.11 18.12
C VAL A 56 4.10 1.07 18.11
N LEU A 57 4.15 2.01 19.07
CA LEU A 57 5.26 2.94 19.21
C LEU A 57 6.57 2.23 19.56
N GLU A 58 6.52 1.20 20.43
CA GLU A 58 7.69 0.40 20.76
C GLU A 58 8.24 -0.32 19.53
N VAL A 59 7.38 -1.00 18.74
CA VAL A 59 7.79 -1.65 17.49
C VAL A 59 8.36 -0.63 16.51
N TRP A 60 7.74 0.55 16.36
CA TRP A 60 8.24 1.62 15.51
C TRP A 60 9.65 2.05 15.89
N ARG A 61 9.89 2.33 17.17
CA ARG A 61 11.19 2.77 17.69
C ARG A 61 12.27 1.70 17.62
N THR A 62 11.91 0.43 17.80
CA THR A 62 12.84 -0.70 17.84
C THR A 62 12.93 -1.49 16.56
N SER A 63 12.24 -1.07 15.48
CA SER A 63 12.30 -1.76 14.20
C SER A 63 13.72 -1.83 13.65
N ASP A 64 14.08 -2.97 13.06
CA ASP A 64 15.35 -3.17 12.35
C ASP A 64 15.27 -2.59 10.95
N ALA A 65 14.09 -2.67 10.32
CA ALA A 65 13.85 -2.19 8.98
C ALA A 65 12.45 -1.57 8.81
N VAL A 66 12.37 -0.60 7.87
CA VAL A 66 11.12 0.02 7.43
C VAL A 66 10.99 -0.17 5.93
N ALA A 67 9.90 -0.81 5.51
CA ALA A 67 9.54 -1.00 4.13
C ALA A 67 8.46 0.03 3.73
N PHE A 68 8.65 0.71 2.62
CA PHE A 68 7.72 1.71 2.10
C PHE A 68 7.13 1.24 0.78
N ASP A 69 5.85 1.47 0.58
CA ASP A 69 5.28 1.62 -0.76
C ASP A 69 5.83 2.88 -1.43
N VAL A 70 5.77 2.94 -2.76
CA VAL A 70 6.32 4.09 -3.51
C VAL A 70 5.20 5.00 -3.99
N ASP A 71 4.30 4.49 -4.82
CA ASP A 71 3.21 5.26 -5.42
C ASP A 71 2.26 5.75 -4.32
N SER A 72 1.85 7.02 -4.38
CA SER A 72 1.00 7.66 -3.36
C SER A 72 1.49 7.57 -1.90
N THR A 73 2.74 7.12 -1.69
CA THR A 73 3.38 7.02 -0.37
C THR A 73 4.71 7.76 -0.36
N VAL A 74 5.80 7.19 -0.89
CA VAL A 74 7.10 7.88 -1.02
C VAL A 74 7.02 9.00 -2.05
N CYS A 75 6.33 8.74 -3.17
CA CYS A 75 5.98 9.73 -4.20
C CYS A 75 4.49 10.09 -4.10
N ILE A 76 4.14 11.32 -4.52
CA ILE A 76 2.76 11.80 -4.48
C ILE A 76 1.89 11.30 -5.63
N ASP A 77 2.52 10.81 -6.70
CA ASP A 77 1.88 10.35 -7.93
C ASP A 77 1.92 8.81 -8.08
N GLU A 78 1.19 8.34 -9.09
CA GLU A 78 1.09 6.92 -9.48
C GLU A 78 1.92 6.72 -10.75
N GLY A 79 3.09 6.09 -10.63
CA GLY A 79 4.07 6.03 -11.71
C GLY A 79 3.56 5.43 -13.01
N ILE A 80 2.77 4.34 -12.96
CA ILE A 80 2.22 3.68 -14.15
C ILE A 80 1.20 4.59 -14.85
N ASP A 81 0.39 5.33 -14.09
CA ASP A 81 -0.61 6.23 -14.65
C ASP A 81 0.04 7.46 -15.30
N GLU A 82 1.08 8.03 -14.65
CA GLU A 82 1.89 9.12 -15.21
C GLU A 82 2.58 8.68 -16.53
N LEU A 83 3.18 7.49 -16.57
CA LEU A 83 3.77 6.94 -17.79
C LEU A 83 2.71 6.75 -18.89
N GLY A 84 1.52 6.24 -18.52
CA GLY A 84 0.38 6.11 -19.44
C GLY A 84 -0.07 7.44 -20.03
N MET A 85 -0.09 8.51 -19.22
CA MET A 85 -0.39 9.86 -19.70
C MET A 85 0.69 10.39 -20.65
N TYR A 86 1.96 10.19 -20.32
CA TYR A 86 3.09 10.60 -21.15
C TYR A 86 3.05 9.99 -22.55
N VAL A 87 2.70 8.72 -22.66
CA VAL A 87 2.58 8.03 -23.97
C VAL A 87 1.21 8.19 -24.64
N GLY A 88 0.31 9.02 -24.08
CA GLY A 88 -1.01 9.31 -24.65
C GLY A 88 -2.04 8.18 -24.50
N THR A 89 -1.83 7.22 -23.59
CA THR A 89 -2.73 6.08 -23.36
C THR A 89 -3.36 6.06 -21.96
N GLY A 90 -3.29 7.18 -21.22
CA GLY A 90 -3.72 7.29 -19.83
C GLY A 90 -5.13 6.77 -19.57
N GLU A 91 -6.13 7.13 -20.42
CA GLU A 91 -7.51 6.64 -20.27
C GLU A 91 -7.62 5.11 -20.38
N LYS A 92 -6.81 4.49 -21.26
CA LYS A 92 -6.80 3.03 -21.42
C LYS A 92 -6.16 2.36 -20.21
N VAL A 93 -5.06 2.91 -19.69
CA VAL A 93 -4.37 2.44 -18.50
C VAL A 93 -5.29 2.55 -17.28
N ALA A 94 -5.91 3.72 -17.05
CA ALA A 94 -6.84 3.94 -15.93
C ALA A 94 -8.02 2.96 -15.94
N ARG A 95 -8.55 2.62 -17.11
CA ARG A 95 -9.64 1.64 -17.26
C ARG A 95 -9.21 0.25 -16.85
N ILE A 96 -8.00 -0.19 -17.23
CA ILE A 96 -7.43 -1.49 -16.83
C ILE A 96 -7.19 -1.51 -15.32
N THR A 97 -6.65 -0.42 -14.75
CA THR A 97 -6.44 -0.27 -13.30
C THR A 97 -7.76 -0.42 -12.54
N LYS A 98 -8.82 0.26 -13.00
CA LYS A 98 -10.15 0.15 -12.38
C LYS A 98 -10.70 -1.26 -12.43
N GLU A 99 -10.63 -1.94 -13.59
CA GLU A 99 -11.09 -3.34 -13.75
C GLU A 99 -10.36 -4.28 -12.77
N ALA A 100 -9.05 -4.10 -12.59
CA ALA A 100 -8.25 -4.88 -11.64
C ALA A 100 -8.65 -4.61 -10.18
N MET A 101 -8.89 -3.36 -9.81
CA MET A 101 -9.30 -2.98 -8.46
C MET A 101 -10.70 -3.50 -8.10
N GLU A 102 -11.59 -3.64 -9.08
CA GLU A 102 -12.92 -4.23 -8.91
C GLU A 102 -12.89 -5.77 -8.87
N GLY A 103 -11.71 -6.39 -8.97
CA GLY A 103 -11.52 -7.84 -8.91
C GLY A 103 -11.84 -8.58 -10.22
N GLY A 104 -12.08 -7.86 -11.30
CA GLY A 104 -12.37 -8.41 -12.63
C GLY A 104 -11.13 -8.91 -13.38
N LEU A 105 -9.92 -8.59 -12.88
CA LEU A 105 -8.67 -8.89 -13.58
C LEU A 105 -7.55 -9.28 -12.58
N PRO A 106 -6.87 -10.43 -12.77
CA PRO A 106 -5.72 -10.80 -11.95
C PRO A 106 -4.59 -9.75 -12.05
N PHE A 107 -3.86 -9.54 -10.95
CA PHE A 107 -2.82 -8.50 -10.86
C PHE A 107 -1.79 -8.55 -11.99
N GLY A 108 -1.17 -9.72 -12.22
CA GLY A 108 -0.15 -9.89 -13.28
C GLY A 108 -0.71 -9.66 -14.69
N GLU A 109 -1.98 -10.08 -14.94
CA GLU A 109 -2.66 -9.82 -16.20
C GLU A 109 -2.94 -8.31 -16.39
N ALA A 110 -3.35 -7.62 -15.33
CA ALA A 110 -3.53 -6.18 -15.35
C ALA A 110 -2.22 -5.44 -15.67
N LEU A 111 -1.11 -5.90 -15.08
CA LEU A 111 0.22 -5.35 -15.34
C LEU A 111 0.61 -5.53 -16.80
N GLN A 112 0.45 -6.75 -17.34
CA GLN A 112 0.73 -7.06 -18.74
C GLN A 112 -0.12 -6.20 -19.70
N ARG A 113 -1.43 -6.13 -19.48
CA ARG A 113 -2.34 -5.34 -20.33
C ARG A 113 -2.01 -3.84 -20.30
N ARG A 114 -1.57 -3.29 -19.16
CA ARG A 114 -1.15 -1.89 -19.06
C ARG A 114 0.12 -1.66 -19.87
N LEU A 115 1.13 -2.53 -19.77
CA LEU A 115 2.34 -2.46 -20.57
C LEU A 115 2.06 -2.54 -22.07
N GLU A 116 1.22 -3.49 -22.50
CA GLU A 116 0.80 -3.63 -23.90
C GLU A 116 0.03 -2.40 -24.40
N ALA A 117 -0.82 -1.82 -23.53
CA ALA A 117 -1.56 -0.61 -23.87
C ALA A 117 -0.65 0.59 -24.11
N MET A 118 0.44 0.69 -23.35
CA MET A 118 1.43 1.78 -23.45
C MET A 118 2.41 1.56 -24.61
N ALA A 119 2.64 0.30 -25.03
CA ALA A 119 3.54 -0.06 -26.15
C ALA A 119 4.92 0.64 -26.06
N ILE A 120 5.47 0.71 -24.85
CA ILE A 120 6.72 1.44 -24.57
C ILE A 120 7.95 0.73 -25.15
N SER A 121 8.92 1.53 -25.59
CA SER A 121 10.29 1.05 -25.86
C SER A 121 11.23 1.39 -24.70
N ARG A 122 12.39 0.75 -24.69
CA ARG A 122 13.47 1.07 -23.75
C ARG A 122 13.83 2.57 -23.81
N GLU A 123 14.05 3.10 -25.00
CA GLU A 123 14.42 4.50 -25.23
C GLU A 123 13.35 5.46 -24.69
N LEU A 124 12.07 5.15 -24.94
CA LEU A 124 10.96 5.96 -24.44
C LEU A 124 10.91 5.97 -22.92
N LEU A 125 11.09 4.81 -22.28
CA LEU A 125 11.10 4.72 -20.80
C LEU A 125 12.29 5.50 -20.21
N GLU A 126 13.48 5.38 -20.81
CA GLU A 126 14.69 6.12 -20.38
C GLU A 126 14.49 7.63 -20.53
N SER A 127 13.86 8.09 -21.63
CA SER A 127 13.51 9.50 -21.84
C SER A 127 12.51 9.97 -20.79
N TYR A 128 11.45 9.20 -20.54
CA TYR A 128 10.47 9.51 -19.50
C TYR A 128 11.13 9.69 -18.13
N VAL A 129 11.92 8.72 -17.70
CA VAL A 129 12.59 8.75 -16.39
C VAL A 129 13.51 9.96 -16.27
N LYS A 130 14.20 10.33 -17.33
CA LYS A 130 15.09 11.51 -17.36
C LYS A 130 14.33 12.83 -17.26
N GLU A 131 13.16 12.92 -17.92
CA GLU A 131 12.35 14.14 -18.00
C GLU A 131 11.42 14.33 -16.80
N HIS A 132 11.14 13.23 -16.05
CA HIS A 132 10.20 13.21 -14.93
C HIS A 132 10.90 12.81 -13.62
N PRO A 133 11.60 13.75 -12.95
CA PRO A 133 12.22 13.48 -11.66
C PRO A 133 11.15 13.12 -10.62
N PRO A 134 11.49 12.33 -9.59
CA PRO A 134 10.57 11.93 -8.53
C PRO A 134 9.93 13.12 -7.82
N LYS A 135 8.61 13.07 -7.63
CA LYS A 135 7.85 14.04 -6.85
C LYS A 135 7.60 13.46 -5.46
N PHE A 136 8.48 13.76 -4.52
CA PHE A 136 8.42 13.21 -3.17
C PHE A 136 7.26 13.73 -2.35
N SER A 137 6.69 12.85 -1.52
CA SER A 137 5.79 13.25 -0.45
C SER A 137 6.52 14.12 0.58
N PRO A 138 5.86 15.17 1.13
CA PRO A 138 6.47 16.04 2.13
C PRO A 138 6.96 15.26 3.36
N GLY A 139 8.17 15.55 3.84
CA GLY A 139 8.77 14.94 5.03
C GLY A 139 9.41 13.57 4.82
N ILE A 140 9.26 12.93 3.63
CA ILE A 140 9.80 11.57 3.41
C ILE A 140 11.33 11.54 3.44
N LYS A 141 12.00 12.55 2.88
CA LYS A 141 13.48 12.62 2.86
C LYS A 141 14.04 12.74 4.29
N GLU A 142 13.41 13.55 5.11
CA GLU A 142 13.73 13.74 6.52
C GLU A 142 13.54 12.46 7.32
N LEU A 143 12.42 11.75 7.08
CA LEU A 143 12.14 10.48 7.72
C LEU A 143 13.19 9.42 7.35
N VAL A 144 13.48 9.23 6.06
CA VAL A 144 14.47 8.25 5.60
C VAL A 144 15.86 8.58 6.15
N ALA A 145 16.27 9.85 6.12
CA ALA A 145 17.55 10.27 6.70
C ALA A 145 17.63 9.96 8.20
N LYS A 146 16.55 10.17 8.96
CA LYS A 146 16.50 9.85 10.39
C LYS A 146 16.54 8.33 10.64
N LEU A 147 15.85 7.53 9.83
CA LEU A 147 15.90 6.07 9.91
C LEU A 147 17.33 5.56 9.68
N HIS A 148 18.02 6.03 8.64
CA HIS A 148 19.40 5.69 8.36
C HIS A 148 20.34 6.12 9.50
N ALA A 149 20.16 7.32 10.07
CA ALA A 149 20.96 7.81 11.20
C ALA A 149 20.80 6.94 12.46
N GLN A 150 19.67 6.24 12.61
CA GLN A 150 19.41 5.27 13.67
C GLN A 150 19.87 3.84 13.33
N GLY A 151 20.50 3.62 12.17
CA GLY A 151 20.97 2.31 11.73
C GLY A 151 19.83 1.37 11.29
N LYS A 152 18.68 1.91 10.93
CA LYS A 152 17.54 1.13 10.40
C LYS A 152 17.68 0.98 8.89
N ASP A 153 17.47 -0.23 8.40
CA ASP A 153 17.42 -0.47 6.95
C ASP A 153 16.11 0.06 6.36
N VAL A 154 16.20 0.67 5.18
CA VAL A 154 15.04 1.13 4.44
C VAL A 154 14.88 0.33 3.16
N HIS A 155 13.67 -0.15 2.90
CA HIS A 155 13.30 -0.91 1.71
C HIS A 155 12.17 -0.21 0.96
N LEU A 156 12.19 -0.29 -0.37
CA LEU A 156 11.06 0.09 -1.23
C LEU A 156 10.39 -1.19 -1.75
N ILE A 157 9.08 -1.34 -1.52
CA ILE A 157 8.30 -2.50 -1.97
C ILE A 157 7.09 -2.02 -2.73
N SER A 158 7.16 -2.02 -4.06
CA SER A 158 6.17 -1.39 -4.94
C SER A 158 5.68 -2.31 -6.05
N GLY A 159 4.41 -2.18 -6.41
CA GLY A 159 3.83 -2.75 -7.63
C GLY A 159 4.21 -2.01 -8.91
N GLY A 160 4.92 -0.88 -8.80
CA GLY A 160 5.46 -0.11 -9.91
C GLY A 160 6.70 -0.74 -10.56
N PHE A 161 7.34 0.01 -11.46
CA PHE A 161 8.47 -0.48 -12.23
C PHE A 161 9.80 -0.01 -11.65
N ARG A 162 10.71 -0.98 -11.46
CA ARG A 162 12.06 -0.78 -10.94
C ARG A 162 12.82 0.35 -11.66
N GLN A 163 12.70 0.43 -12.98
CA GLN A 163 13.36 1.45 -13.79
C GLN A 163 12.91 2.88 -13.45
N MET A 164 11.66 3.05 -13.01
CA MET A 164 11.10 4.33 -12.58
C MET A 164 11.39 4.62 -11.10
N ILE A 165 11.54 3.56 -10.30
CA ILE A 165 11.80 3.66 -8.85
C ILE A 165 13.30 3.84 -8.56
N ALA A 166 14.18 3.43 -9.46
CA ALA A 166 15.64 3.56 -9.27
C ALA A 166 16.09 4.99 -8.95
N PRO A 167 15.60 6.07 -9.60
CA PRO A 167 15.90 7.45 -9.21
C PRO A 167 15.41 7.81 -7.81
N VAL A 168 14.24 7.30 -7.41
CA VAL A 168 13.70 7.50 -6.06
C VAL A 168 14.64 6.91 -5.01
N ALA A 169 15.05 5.65 -5.20
CA ALA A 169 16.00 4.97 -4.31
C ALA A 169 17.34 5.72 -4.24
N THR A 170 17.86 6.16 -5.39
CA THR A 170 19.12 6.90 -5.48
C THR A 170 19.06 8.20 -4.67
N GLU A 171 17.99 9.00 -4.84
CA GLU A 171 17.84 10.27 -4.11
C GLU A 171 17.65 10.10 -2.60
N LEU A 172 17.08 8.97 -2.17
CA LEU A 172 16.88 8.64 -0.76
C LEU A 172 18.08 7.89 -0.14
N GLY A 173 19.14 7.61 -0.91
CA GLY A 173 20.28 6.83 -0.45
C GLY A 173 19.95 5.38 -0.12
N ILE A 174 18.92 4.80 -0.76
CA ILE A 174 18.50 3.43 -0.55
C ILE A 174 19.24 2.52 -1.56
N PRO A 175 19.94 1.46 -1.09
CA PRO A 175 20.64 0.53 -1.97
C PRO A 175 19.69 -0.20 -2.95
N SER A 176 20.16 -0.48 -4.15
CA SER A 176 19.36 -1.14 -5.20
C SER A 176 18.84 -2.52 -4.81
N GLU A 177 19.57 -3.25 -3.97
CA GLU A 177 19.16 -4.54 -3.41
C GLU A 177 18.01 -4.43 -2.40
N ASN A 178 17.74 -3.24 -1.89
CA ASN A 178 16.60 -2.95 -1.01
C ASN A 178 15.36 -2.47 -1.80
N VAL A 179 15.40 -2.52 -3.14
CA VAL A 179 14.27 -2.20 -3.99
C VAL A 179 13.61 -3.47 -4.50
N HIS A 180 12.38 -3.73 -4.11
CA HIS A 180 11.54 -4.86 -4.54
C HIS A 180 10.39 -4.31 -5.40
N ALA A 181 10.55 -4.40 -6.70
CA ALA A 181 9.62 -3.82 -7.67
C ALA A 181 9.64 -4.62 -8.97
N ASN A 182 8.65 -4.43 -9.83
CA ASN A 182 8.55 -5.13 -11.10
C ASN A 182 9.61 -4.64 -12.08
N THR A 183 10.20 -5.52 -12.83
CA THR A 183 11.22 -5.20 -13.84
C THR A 183 10.61 -5.33 -15.23
N ILE A 184 10.60 -4.23 -16.01
CA ILE A 184 10.23 -4.27 -17.43
C ILE A 184 11.35 -4.94 -18.21
N VAL A 185 10.98 -5.88 -19.08
CA VAL A 185 11.92 -6.61 -19.94
C VAL A 185 11.73 -6.15 -21.38
N PHE A 186 12.84 -5.85 -22.05
CA PHE A 186 12.88 -5.46 -23.45
C PHE A 186 13.64 -6.48 -24.29
N ASN A 187 13.28 -6.57 -25.56
CA ASN A 187 14.03 -7.29 -26.58
C ASN A 187 15.36 -6.56 -26.90
N GLU A 188 16.23 -7.21 -27.69
CA GLU A 188 17.51 -6.61 -28.11
C GLU A 188 17.33 -5.32 -28.91
N ASP A 189 16.27 -5.24 -29.72
CA ASP A 189 15.90 -4.06 -30.51
C ASP A 189 15.27 -2.92 -29.69
N GLY A 190 15.15 -3.11 -28.36
CA GLY A 190 14.53 -2.12 -27.47
C GLY A 190 13.00 -2.17 -27.41
N SER A 191 12.33 -3.04 -28.17
CA SER A 191 10.87 -3.21 -28.09
C SER A 191 10.46 -3.91 -26.80
N LEU A 192 9.23 -3.65 -26.32
CA LEU A 192 8.69 -4.28 -25.11
C LEU A 192 8.61 -5.81 -25.29
N LYS A 193 9.16 -6.56 -24.33
CA LYS A 193 8.97 -8.00 -24.22
C LYS A 193 7.92 -8.37 -23.16
N GLY A 194 7.81 -7.59 -22.09
CA GLY A 194 6.93 -7.83 -20.96
C GLY A 194 7.56 -7.39 -19.65
N PHE A 195 7.36 -8.16 -18.60
CA PHE A 195 7.98 -7.94 -17.29
C PHE A 195 8.53 -9.26 -16.72
N ASP A 196 9.41 -9.18 -15.72
CA ASP A 196 9.91 -10.34 -15.01
C ASP A 196 8.86 -10.86 -14.02
N ASP A 197 8.29 -12.02 -14.29
CA ASP A 197 7.27 -12.68 -13.46
C ASP A 197 7.81 -13.29 -12.15
N LYS A 198 9.13 -13.30 -11.97
CA LYS A 198 9.80 -13.79 -10.75
C LYS A 198 9.86 -12.72 -9.66
N GLU A 199 9.66 -11.46 -9.99
CA GLU A 199 9.60 -10.39 -8.99
C GLU A 199 8.42 -10.64 -8.03
N PHE A 200 8.62 -10.39 -6.73
CA PHE A 200 7.58 -10.62 -5.73
C PHE A 200 6.30 -9.87 -6.06
N THR A 201 6.45 -8.61 -6.43
CA THR A 201 5.35 -7.68 -6.65
C THR A 201 4.66 -7.82 -8.00
N SER A 202 5.03 -8.83 -8.80
CA SER A 202 4.38 -9.17 -10.07
C SER A 202 3.01 -9.86 -9.90
N ARG A 203 2.66 -10.24 -8.67
CA ARG A 203 1.44 -11.00 -8.33
C ARG A 203 0.78 -10.50 -7.06
N ALA A 204 -0.48 -10.90 -6.86
CA ALA A 204 -1.21 -10.64 -5.62
C ALA A 204 -0.47 -11.25 -4.40
N GLY A 205 -0.51 -10.56 -3.26
CA GLY A 205 0.23 -10.95 -2.06
C GLY A 205 1.74 -10.71 -2.12
N GLY A 206 2.25 -10.17 -3.23
CA GLY A 206 3.68 -10.00 -3.47
C GLY A 206 4.39 -9.11 -2.47
N LYS A 207 3.72 -8.07 -1.93
CA LYS A 207 4.30 -7.23 -0.86
C LYS A 207 4.52 -8.04 0.43
N ALA A 208 3.57 -8.89 0.80
CA ALA A 208 3.72 -9.80 1.95
C ALA A 208 4.90 -10.76 1.76
N ASP A 209 5.04 -11.34 0.57
CA ASP A 209 6.14 -12.27 0.25
C ASP A 209 7.50 -11.55 0.26
N ALA A 210 7.57 -10.31 -0.27
CA ALA A 210 8.79 -9.51 -0.22
C ALA A 210 9.20 -9.19 1.22
N VAL A 211 8.25 -8.78 2.10
CA VAL A 211 8.55 -8.52 3.51
C VAL A 211 9.02 -9.76 4.24
N LYS A 212 8.39 -10.93 4.01
CA LYS A 212 8.86 -12.21 4.57
C LYS A 212 10.27 -12.54 4.13
N PHE A 213 10.56 -12.35 2.85
CA PHE A 213 11.88 -12.62 2.28
C PHE A 213 12.96 -11.74 2.92
N ILE A 214 12.77 -10.42 2.98
CA ILE A 214 13.76 -9.52 3.60
C ILE A 214 13.94 -9.83 5.09
N LYS A 215 12.83 -10.05 5.81
CA LYS A 215 12.85 -10.37 7.23
C LYS A 215 13.65 -11.64 7.52
N SER A 216 13.42 -12.70 6.76
CA SER A 216 14.11 -13.97 6.94
C SER A 216 15.56 -13.92 6.48
N THR A 217 15.85 -13.28 5.34
CA THR A 217 17.19 -13.24 4.74
C THR A 217 18.15 -12.34 5.53
N LYS A 218 17.66 -11.20 6.02
CA LYS A 218 18.44 -10.24 6.81
C LYS A 218 18.44 -10.55 8.31
N GLY A 219 17.55 -11.42 8.78
CA GLY A 219 17.42 -11.77 10.19
C GLY A 219 16.77 -10.68 11.04
N TYR A 220 15.95 -9.81 10.45
CA TYR A 220 15.24 -8.74 11.16
C TYR A 220 14.24 -9.33 12.16
N LYS A 221 14.18 -8.76 13.36
CA LYS A 221 13.19 -9.07 14.39
C LYS A 221 11.90 -8.32 14.14
N HIS A 222 12.02 -7.01 13.86
CA HIS A 222 10.88 -6.12 13.64
C HIS A 222 11.00 -5.40 12.30
N VAL A 223 9.99 -5.58 11.45
CA VAL A 223 9.84 -4.89 10.17
C VAL A 223 8.51 -4.14 10.17
N VAL A 224 8.55 -2.87 9.82
CA VAL A 224 7.38 -2.00 9.66
C VAL A 224 7.08 -1.84 8.18
N MET A 225 5.82 -1.98 7.76
CA MET A 225 5.35 -1.60 6.42
C MET A 225 4.62 -0.27 6.49
N ILE A 226 4.92 0.64 5.56
CA ILE A 226 4.23 1.93 5.41
C ILE A 226 3.68 2.02 4.00
N GLY A 227 2.39 2.31 3.87
CA GLY A 227 1.75 2.45 2.56
C GLY A 227 0.31 2.97 2.64
N ASP A 228 -0.27 3.29 1.47
CA ASP A 228 -1.60 3.85 1.34
C ASP A 228 -2.65 2.84 0.85
N GLY A 229 -2.22 1.63 0.45
CA GLY A 229 -3.02 0.64 -0.25
C GLY A 229 -3.43 -0.59 0.59
N ALA A 230 -4.42 -1.33 0.08
CA ALA A 230 -4.83 -2.60 0.67
C ALA A 230 -3.72 -3.66 0.62
N THR A 231 -2.86 -3.61 -0.40
CA THR A 231 -1.73 -4.54 -0.55
C THR A 231 -0.65 -4.34 0.52
N ASP A 232 -0.57 -3.14 1.12
CA ASP A 232 0.33 -2.86 2.24
C ASP A 232 -0.19 -3.47 3.53
N LEU A 233 -1.51 -3.44 3.74
CA LEU A 233 -2.16 -4.12 4.87
C LEU A 233 -1.94 -5.64 4.82
N GLU A 234 -1.89 -6.23 3.63
CA GLU A 234 -1.62 -7.65 3.42
C GLU A 234 -0.20 -8.06 3.88
N ALA A 235 0.73 -7.13 4.01
CA ALA A 235 2.07 -7.42 4.52
C ALA A 235 2.08 -7.84 6.00
N ARG A 236 1.00 -7.52 6.77
CA ARG A 236 0.83 -7.92 8.17
C ARG A 236 0.35 -9.36 8.29
N VAL A 237 1.22 -10.30 8.02
CA VAL A 237 0.98 -11.74 8.12
C VAL A 237 2.09 -12.40 8.93
N SER A 238 1.88 -13.65 9.35
CA SER A 238 2.91 -14.41 10.08
C SER A 238 4.23 -14.45 9.30
N GLY A 239 5.31 -13.98 9.92
CA GLY A 239 6.63 -13.83 9.30
C GLY A 239 6.78 -12.62 8.37
N GLY A 240 5.74 -11.81 8.21
CA GLY A 240 5.74 -10.55 7.47
C GLY A 240 6.01 -9.33 8.36
N ALA A 241 5.38 -8.20 8.05
CA ALA A 241 5.46 -6.98 8.84
C ALA A 241 4.84 -7.16 10.23
N ASP A 242 5.50 -6.61 11.25
CA ASP A 242 5.03 -6.66 12.62
C ASP A 242 3.92 -5.64 12.86
N ILE A 243 4.01 -4.48 12.21
CA ILE A 243 2.94 -3.48 12.14
C ILE A 243 2.86 -2.89 10.73
N VAL A 244 1.67 -2.37 10.40
CA VAL A 244 1.44 -1.57 9.19
C VAL A 244 1.01 -0.18 9.60
N ILE A 245 1.75 0.82 9.12
CA ILE A 245 1.42 2.23 9.25
C ILE A 245 0.75 2.68 7.95
N GLY A 246 -0.51 3.08 8.04
CA GLY A 246 -1.24 3.65 6.90
C GLY A 246 -0.82 5.09 6.65
N TYR A 247 -0.51 5.43 5.40
CA TYR A 247 -0.21 6.79 4.97
C TYR A 247 -1.37 7.38 4.16
N GLY A 248 -1.79 8.59 4.50
CA GLY A 248 -2.92 9.27 3.86
C GLY A 248 -2.60 10.68 3.35
N GLY A 249 -1.29 10.98 3.16
CA GLY A 249 -0.88 12.33 2.74
C GLY A 249 -1.12 12.60 1.25
N ALA A 250 -1.00 11.59 0.38
CA ALA A 250 -1.30 11.71 -1.05
C ALA A 250 -2.74 11.23 -1.35
N GLN A 251 -3.10 10.05 -0.87
CA GLN A 251 -4.45 9.48 -1.02
C GLN A 251 -4.93 8.93 0.32
N ARG A 252 -6.18 9.25 0.68
CA ARG A 252 -6.84 8.72 1.87
C ARG A 252 -7.79 7.59 1.47
N ARG A 253 -7.49 6.37 1.88
CA ARG A 253 -8.31 5.19 1.63
C ARG A 253 -8.93 4.69 2.93
N GLU A 254 -10.27 4.63 3.01
CA GLU A 254 -10.99 4.29 4.25
C GLU A 254 -10.61 2.92 4.81
N LYS A 255 -10.34 1.93 3.97
CA LYS A 255 -9.87 0.62 4.41
C LYS A 255 -8.53 0.71 5.14
N VAL A 256 -7.60 1.50 4.64
CA VAL A 256 -6.27 1.70 5.27
C VAL A 256 -6.41 2.46 6.59
N VAL A 257 -7.26 3.49 6.63
CA VAL A 257 -7.59 4.20 7.89
C VAL A 257 -8.13 3.25 8.96
N ALA A 258 -8.99 2.31 8.57
CA ALA A 258 -9.67 1.40 9.51
C ALA A 258 -8.82 0.22 9.96
N GLU A 259 -7.92 -0.28 9.12
CA GLU A 259 -7.24 -1.57 9.33
C GLU A 259 -5.74 -1.44 9.64
N SER A 260 -5.11 -0.27 9.43
CA SER A 260 -3.71 -0.06 9.83
C SER A 260 -3.56 0.02 11.35
N ASP A 261 -2.38 -0.33 11.87
CA ASP A 261 -2.07 -0.26 13.31
C ASP A 261 -1.88 1.18 13.78
N TRP A 262 -1.46 2.03 12.85
CA TRP A 262 -1.34 3.47 13.02
C TRP A 262 -1.61 4.14 11.67
N PHE A 263 -2.39 5.22 11.65
CA PHE A 263 -2.67 5.98 10.45
C PHE A 263 -2.14 7.42 10.59
N VAL A 264 -1.36 7.86 9.61
CA VAL A 264 -0.78 9.21 9.56
C VAL A 264 -1.03 9.87 8.21
N THR A 265 -1.11 11.19 8.20
CA THR A 265 -1.21 12.01 6.97
C THR A 265 0.07 12.80 6.69
N GLU A 266 0.98 12.83 7.65
CA GLU A 266 2.24 13.58 7.55
C GLU A 266 3.39 12.72 8.09
N PHE A 267 4.50 12.66 7.36
CA PHE A 267 5.68 11.92 7.79
C PHE A 267 6.36 12.53 9.02
N ASP A 268 6.15 13.83 9.28
CA ASP A 268 6.66 14.50 10.48
C ASP A 268 6.13 13.84 11.77
N THR A 269 4.92 13.28 11.74
CA THR A 269 4.37 12.51 12.86
C THR A 269 5.25 11.31 13.19
N LEU A 270 5.76 10.60 12.19
CA LEU A 270 6.65 9.46 12.36
C LEU A 270 8.06 9.89 12.77
N VAL A 271 8.55 11.00 12.20
CA VAL A 271 9.83 11.59 12.58
C VAL A 271 9.85 11.96 14.07
N ASN A 272 8.78 12.59 14.56
CA ASN A 272 8.69 13.02 15.94
C ASN A 272 8.50 11.86 16.93
N ALA A 273 8.07 10.69 16.47
CA ALA A 273 7.86 9.51 17.30
C ALA A 273 9.10 8.58 17.39
N LEU A 274 10.12 8.79 16.55
CA LEU A 274 11.44 8.15 16.63
C LEU A 274 12.28 8.80 17.75
#